data_7c1b820f7878f061b7c34a5b5a7d2095
#
_entry.id   7c1b820f7878f061b7c34a5b5a7d2095
#
_cell.length_a   1.000
_cell.length_b   1.000
_cell.length_c   1.000
_cell.angle_alpha   90.00
_cell.angle_beta   90.00
_cell.angle_gamma   90.00
#
_symmetry.space_group_name_H-M   'P 1'
#
loop_
_entity.id
_entity.type
_entity.pdbx_description
1 polymer ?
#
loop_
_entity_poly.entity_id
_entity_poly.type
_entity_poly.pdbx_seq_one_letter_code
_entity_poly.pdbx_strand_id
1 'polypeptide(L)'
;HGKIANASLVNYVQEKLNNHWSPEQISGRLKLEFNKQIISFSTIYSWLYKGILEHCSVDLLRRKGKSLKPRETRGKFNIGKTISQRPKDVRKRLDIGHWELDTIVSSRGKSKACLSTFVERKTRLTKIRIMQNRKASTFNEHCIIALGKFGRNNLKSLTVDRGKEFAGYL
;
A
#
# COMPACT_ATOMS: atom_id res chain seq x y z
N HIS A 1 -33.31 1.13 19.07
CA HIS A 1 -33.51 2.52 19.53
C HIS A 1 -32.47 3.41 18.88
N GLY A 2 -32.83 3.99 17.70
CA GLY A 2 -31.97 4.97 17.04
C GLY A 2 -31.96 6.26 17.86
N LYS A 3 -30.78 6.70 18.33
CA LYS A 3 -30.62 8.06 18.83
C LYS A 3 -31.06 9.01 17.70
N ILE A 4 -32.07 9.85 18.00
CA ILE A 4 -32.47 10.96 17.09
C ILE A 4 -31.21 11.78 16.86
N ALA A 5 -30.80 11.87 15.60
CA ALA A 5 -29.60 12.61 15.25
C ALA A 5 -29.84 14.08 15.57
N ASN A 6 -29.04 14.67 16.44
CA ASN A 6 -29.08 16.11 16.69
C ASN A 6 -28.79 16.82 15.36
N ALA A 7 -29.68 17.73 14.93
CA ALA A 7 -29.57 18.42 13.64
C ALA A 7 -28.19 19.09 13.46
N SER A 8 -27.61 19.66 14.52
CA SER A 8 -26.28 20.27 14.45
C SER A 8 -25.18 19.25 14.18
N LEU A 9 -25.28 18.02 14.72
CA LEU A 9 -24.33 16.95 14.44
C LEU A 9 -24.47 16.41 13.01
N VAL A 10 -25.71 16.29 12.51
CA VAL A 10 -25.97 15.89 11.12
C VAL A 10 -25.33 16.90 10.17
N ASN A 11 -25.61 18.20 10.37
CA ASN A 11 -25.04 19.26 9.54
C ASN A 11 -23.51 19.29 9.58
N TYR A 12 -22.89 19.10 10.73
CA TYR A 12 -21.44 18.98 10.85
C TYR A 12 -20.89 17.81 10.05
N VAL A 13 -21.51 16.62 10.18
CA VAL A 13 -21.08 15.43 9.43
C VAL A 13 -21.23 15.64 7.94
N GLN A 14 -22.34 16.24 7.47
CA GLN A 14 -22.57 16.57 6.06
C GLN A 14 -21.51 17.54 5.51
N GLU A 15 -21.22 18.62 6.25
CA GLU A 15 -20.18 19.58 5.86
C GLU A 15 -18.81 18.89 5.70
N LYS A 16 -18.42 18.06 6.66
CA LYS A 16 -17.12 17.39 6.61
C LYS A 16 -17.04 16.32 5.51
N LEU A 17 -18.12 15.58 5.25
CA LEU A 17 -18.19 14.65 4.12
C LEU A 17 -18.06 15.39 2.78
N ASN A 18 -18.74 16.53 2.61
CA ASN A 18 -18.64 17.36 1.40
C ASN A 18 -17.22 17.94 1.22
N ASN A 19 -16.50 18.15 2.32
CA ASN A 19 -15.09 18.50 2.32
C ASN A 19 -14.16 17.24 2.18
N HIS A 20 -14.69 16.12 1.71
CA HIS A 20 -13.98 14.86 1.47
C HIS A 20 -13.32 14.21 2.69
N TRP A 21 -13.79 14.52 3.88
CA TRP A 21 -13.35 13.79 5.07
C TRP A 21 -13.96 12.40 5.12
N SER A 22 -13.19 11.40 5.55
CA SER A 22 -13.75 10.06 5.75
C SER A 22 -14.56 10.01 7.06
N PRO A 23 -15.54 9.08 7.18
CA PRO A 23 -16.26 8.85 8.42
C PRO A 23 -15.37 8.61 9.63
N GLU A 24 -14.21 7.93 9.43
CA GLU A 24 -13.21 7.70 10.47
C GLU A 24 -12.55 8.99 10.93
N GLN A 25 -12.21 9.89 9.99
CA GLN A 25 -11.62 11.20 10.31
C GLN A 25 -12.61 12.06 11.09
N ILE A 26 -13.87 12.09 10.67
CA ILE A 26 -14.94 12.85 11.34
C ILE A 26 -15.14 12.34 12.78
N SER A 27 -15.31 11.02 12.93
CA SER A 27 -15.48 10.37 14.23
C SER A 27 -14.28 10.60 15.14
N GLY A 28 -13.06 10.48 14.62
CA GLY A 28 -11.81 10.68 15.35
C GLY A 28 -11.64 12.15 15.79
N ARG A 29 -11.96 13.10 14.91
CA ARG A 29 -11.88 14.54 15.22
C ARG A 29 -12.82 14.94 16.35
N LEU A 30 -14.08 14.53 16.25
CA LEU A 30 -15.06 14.78 17.31
C LEU A 30 -14.64 14.14 18.65
N LYS A 31 -14.06 12.94 18.62
CA LYS A 31 -13.53 12.30 19.82
C LYS A 31 -12.41 13.12 20.47
N LEU A 32 -11.51 13.69 19.67
CA LEU A 32 -10.41 14.54 20.17
C LEU A 32 -10.91 15.86 20.74
N GLU A 33 -11.83 16.54 20.04
CA GLU A 33 -12.36 17.85 20.47
C GLU A 33 -13.18 17.78 21.75
N PHE A 34 -14.01 16.75 21.88
CA PHE A 34 -14.92 16.61 23.03
C PHE A 34 -14.44 15.63 24.10
N ASN A 35 -13.28 15.05 23.91
CA ASN A 35 -12.68 14.04 24.80
C ASN A 35 -13.59 12.83 25.12
N LYS A 36 -14.57 12.57 24.25
CA LYS A 36 -15.52 11.46 24.33
C LYS A 36 -16.03 11.06 22.95
N GLN A 37 -16.49 9.82 22.80
CA GLN A 37 -17.09 9.34 21.56
C GLN A 37 -18.47 9.97 21.34
N ILE A 38 -18.55 10.96 20.46
CA ILE A 38 -19.81 11.63 20.09
C ILE A 38 -20.61 10.76 19.11
N ILE A 39 -19.96 10.30 18.05
CA ILE A 39 -20.54 9.43 17.03
C ILE A 39 -19.49 8.44 16.54
N SER A 40 -19.89 7.20 16.23
CA SER A 40 -19.00 6.21 15.64
C SER A 40 -18.97 6.37 14.12
N PHE A 41 -17.85 6.00 13.48
CA PHE A 41 -17.75 6.01 12.02
C PHE A 41 -18.77 5.05 11.38
N SER A 42 -19.09 3.92 12.02
CA SER A 42 -20.11 2.99 11.55
C SER A 42 -21.52 3.61 11.53
N THR A 43 -21.83 4.48 12.48
CA THR A 43 -23.08 5.24 12.49
C THR A 43 -23.12 6.23 11.32
N ILE A 44 -22.01 6.92 11.02
CA ILE A 44 -21.92 7.84 9.88
C ILE A 44 -22.13 7.08 8.57
N TYR A 45 -21.50 5.91 8.39
CA TYR A 45 -21.77 5.05 7.23
C TYR A 45 -23.24 4.64 7.15
N SER A 46 -23.85 4.25 8.28
CA SER A 46 -25.26 3.89 8.31
C SER A 46 -26.18 5.06 7.91
N TRP A 47 -25.88 6.28 8.35
CA TRP A 47 -26.62 7.48 7.96
C TRP A 47 -26.50 7.77 6.46
N LEU A 48 -25.29 7.61 5.91
CA LEU A 48 -25.06 7.79 4.49
C LEU A 48 -25.83 6.79 3.63
N TYR A 49 -25.77 5.48 3.98
CA TYR A 49 -26.45 4.44 3.24
C TYR A 49 -27.99 4.48 3.40
N LYS A 50 -28.51 5.03 4.50
CA LYS A 50 -29.93 5.21 4.74
C LYS A 50 -30.48 6.52 4.16
N GLY A 51 -29.65 7.36 3.54
CA GLY A 51 -30.08 8.64 2.98
C GLY A 51 -30.45 9.67 4.04
N ILE A 52 -30.00 9.55 5.29
CA ILE A 52 -30.26 10.50 6.38
C ILE A 52 -29.46 11.79 6.17
N LEU A 53 -28.32 11.70 5.46
CA LEU A 53 -27.44 12.80 5.16
C LEU A 53 -27.85 13.41 3.81
N GLU A 54 -28.65 14.48 3.85
CA GLU A 54 -29.06 15.18 2.64
C GLU A 54 -27.83 15.71 1.87
N HIS A 55 -27.88 15.65 0.52
CA HIS A 55 -26.79 16.09 -0.37
C HIS A 55 -25.46 15.33 -0.19
N CYS A 56 -25.42 14.23 0.55
CA CYS A 56 -24.26 13.36 0.67
C CYS A 56 -24.53 12.01 -0.01
N SER A 57 -23.64 11.60 -0.91
CA SER A 57 -23.69 10.29 -1.56
C SER A 57 -22.45 9.45 -1.26
N VAL A 58 -22.51 8.17 -1.56
CA VAL A 58 -21.35 7.26 -1.43
C VAL A 58 -20.17 7.65 -2.32
N ASP A 59 -20.40 8.51 -3.32
CA ASP A 59 -19.34 9.02 -4.19
C ASP A 59 -18.36 9.95 -3.47
N LEU A 60 -18.79 10.56 -2.35
CA LEU A 60 -17.92 11.36 -1.48
C LEU A 60 -16.91 10.48 -0.71
N LEU A 61 -17.20 9.20 -0.58
CA LEU A 61 -16.30 8.26 0.08
C LEU A 61 -15.08 7.95 -0.81
N ARG A 62 -13.94 7.71 -0.18
CA ARG A 62 -12.68 7.38 -0.86
C ARG A 62 -12.80 6.25 -1.88
N ARG A 63 -13.67 5.27 -1.63
CA ARG A 63 -13.94 4.14 -2.53
C ARG A 63 -15.17 4.32 -3.40
N LYS A 64 -15.88 5.42 -3.31
CA LYS A 64 -17.09 5.70 -4.11
C LYS A 64 -18.08 4.54 -4.12
N GLY A 65 -18.35 3.95 -2.96
CA GLY A 65 -19.23 2.78 -2.83
C GLY A 65 -18.72 1.47 -3.43
N LYS A 66 -17.53 1.44 -4.03
CA LYS A 66 -16.97 0.20 -4.61
C LYS A 66 -16.56 -0.78 -3.52
N SER A 67 -16.98 -2.04 -3.66
CA SER A 67 -16.55 -3.12 -2.77
C SER A 67 -15.03 -3.31 -2.80
N LEU A 68 -14.50 -3.94 -1.75
CA LEU A 68 -13.11 -4.42 -1.76
C LEU A 68 -12.92 -5.32 -2.98
N LYS A 69 -11.86 -5.04 -3.78
CA LYS A 69 -11.46 -5.97 -4.85
C LYS A 69 -11.26 -7.36 -4.23
N PRO A 70 -11.67 -8.43 -4.93
CA PRO A 70 -11.42 -9.78 -4.48
C PRO A 70 -9.94 -9.95 -4.09
N ARG A 71 -9.69 -10.75 -3.06
CA ARG A 71 -8.32 -11.10 -2.65
C ARG A 71 -7.54 -11.61 -3.86
N GLU A 72 -6.30 -11.16 -4.02
CA GLU A 72 -5.40 -11.63 -5.07
C GLU A 72 -5.27 -13.15 -5.01
N THR A 73 -5.78 -13.85 -6.02
CA THR A 73 -5.74 -15.32 -6.13
C THR A 73 -4.63 -15.80 -7.07
N ARG A 74 -3.82 -14.89 -7.63
CA ARG A 74 -2.68 -15.27 -8.47
C ARG A 74 -1.74 -16.18 -7.69
N GLY A 75 -1.37 -17.31 -8.31
CA GLY A 75 -0.51 -18.31 -7.71
C GLY A 75 0.76 -17.68 -7.12
N LYS A 76 1.03 -18.00 -5.87
CA LYS A 76 2.25 -17.57 -5.17
C LYS A 76 3.37 -18.52 -5.53
N PHE A 77 4.48 -17.98 -5.99
CA PHE A 77 5.70 -18.74 -6.13
C PHE A 77 6.25 -19.12 -4.76
N ASN A 78 6.52 -20.41 -4.55
CA ASN A 78 7.04 -20.94 -3.28
C ASN A 78 8.52 -21.37 -3.44
N ILE A 79 9.33 -20.56 -4.11
CA ILE A 79 10.75 -20.82 -4.32
C ILE A 79 11.57 -19.94 -3.36
N GLY A 80 12.66 -20.48 -2.82
CA GLY A 80 13.59 -19.78 -1.94
C GLY A 80 13.17 -19.69 -0.48
N LYS A 81 13.98 -19.00 0.30
CA LYS A 81 13.76 -18.80 1.74
C LYS A 81 12.60 -17.84 2.00
N THR A 82 11.78 -18.16 3.00
CA THR A 82 10.69 -17.28 3.42
C THR A 82 11.24 -16.09 4.22
N ILE A 83 10.45 -15.02 4.33
CA ILE A 83 10.81 -13.83 5.10
C ILE A 83 11.06 -14.16 6.60
N SER A 84 10.41 -15.21 7.13
CA SER A 84 10.61 -15.68 8.50
C SER A 84 11.99 -16.30 8.73
N GLN A 85 12.60 -16.85 7.68
CA GLN A 85 13.96 -17.44 7.70
C GLN A 85 15.06 -16.38 7.54
N ARG A 86 14.70 -15.11 7.37
CA ARG A 86 15.66 -14.02 7.27
C ARG A 86 16.39 -13.84 8.61
N PRO A 87 17.73 -13.75 8.62
CA PRO A 87 18.49 -13.50 9.84
C PRO A 87 18.01 -12.24 10.58
N LYS A 88 17.95 -12.31 11.91
CA LYS A 88 17.44 -11.20 12.73
C LYS A 88 18.24 -9.90 12.55
N ASP A 89 19.55 -10.02 12.29
CA ASP A 89 20.45 -8.86 12.11
C ASP A 89 20.10 -8.05 10.86
N VAL A 90 19.60 -8.70 9.81
CA VAL A 90 19.12 -8.00 8.61
C VAL A 90 17.95 -7.07 8.94
N ARG A 91 17.11 -7.41 9.96
CA ARG A 91 16.02 -6.52 10.41
C ARG A 91 16.54 -5.25 11.07
N LYS A 92 17.63 -5.34 11.81
CA LYS A 92 18.23 -4.20 12.53
C LYS A 92 18.90 -3.18 11.59
N ARG A 93 19.14 -3.54 10.33
CA ARG A 93 19.80 -2.68 9.32
C ARG A 93 21.18 -2.21 9.75
N LEU A 94 21.92 -3.02 10.49
CA LEU A 94 23.23 -2.66 11.00
C LEU A 94 24.31 -2.80 9.92
N ASP A 95 24.17 -3.76 9.03
CA ASP A 95 25.13 -4.08 7.99
C ASP A 95 24.72 -3.59 6.62
N ILE A 96 25.69 -3.16 5.83
CA ILE A 96 25.52 -2.88 4.40
C ILE A 96 25.48 -4.20 3.62
N GLY A 97 24.78 -4.19 2.47
CA GLY A 97 24.76 -5.29 1.53
C GLY A 97 23.45 -6.09 1.50
N HIS A 98 22.44 -5.65 2.23
CA HIS A 98 21.11 -6.24 2.21
C HIS A 98 20.17 -5.39 1.38
N TRP A 99 19.74 -5.91 0.22
CA TRP A 99 18.95 -5.18 -0.76
C TRP A 99 17.51 -5.68 -0.79
N GLU A 100 16.58 -4.74 -0.97
CA GLU A 100 15.17 -4.99 -1.27
C GLU A 100 14.92 -4.62 -2.72
N LEU A 101 14.31 -5.53 -3.47
CA LEU A 101 14.05 -5.38 -4.89
C LEU A 101 12.54 -5.45 -5.14
N ASP A 102 12.06 -4.54 -5.98
CA ASP A 102 10.64 -4.47 -6.31
C ASP A 102 10.45 -3.95 -7.75
N THR A 103 9.23 -4.06 -8.26
CA THR A 103 8.85 -3.51 -9.56
C THR A 103 7.66 -2.57 -9.43
N ILE A 104 7.78 -1.38 -10.00
CA ILE A 104 6.69 -0.41 -10.10
C ILE A 104 6.11 -0.52 -11.51
N VAL A 105 4.83 -0.82 -11.60
CA VAL A 105 4.13 -0.99 -12.88
C VAL A 105 3.19 0.17 -13.14
N SER A 106 3.03 0.53 -14.40
CA SER A 106 2.04 1.48 -14.87
C SER A 106 0.62 0.95 -14.67
N SER A 107 -0.38 1.79 -14.83
CA SER A 107 -1.79 1.36 -14.80
C SER A 107 -2.05 0.34 -15.92
N ARG A 108 -2.88 -0.65 -15.58
CA ARG A 108 -3.21 -1.77 -16.49
C ARG A 108 -3.70 -1.25 -17.84
N GLY A 109 -3.19 -1.83 -18.92
CA GLY A 109 -3.58 -1.52 -20.30
C GLY A 109 -2.92 -0.29 -20.92
N LYS A 110 -2.15 0.50 -20.16
CA LYS A 110 -1.48 1.71 -20.68
C LYS A 110 -0.06 1.44 -21.20
N SER A 111 0.72 0.64 -20.49
CA SER A 111 2.08 0.31 -20.90
C SER A 111 2.53 -1.03 -20.34
N LYS A 112 3.41 -1.72 -21.07
CA LYS A 112 4.15 -2.90 -20.59
C LYS A 112 5.42 -2.50 -19.83
N ALA A 113 5.88 -1.25 -19.99
CA ALA A 113 7.05 -0.73 -19.31
C ALA A 113 6.82 -0.65 -17.80
N CYS A 114 7.86 -0.92 -17.05
CA CYS A 114 7.87 -0.84 -15.60
C CYS A 114 9.24 -0.37 -15.09
N LEU A 115 9.30 0.00 -13.82
CA LEU A 115 10.55 0.33 -13.16
C LEU A 115 10.98 -0.85 -12.28
N SER A 116 12.26 -1.21 -12.32
CA SER A 116 12.88 -2.02 -11.28
C SER A 116 13.52 -1.10 -10.25
N THR A 117 13.30 -1.38 -8.99
CA THR A 117 13.85 -0.64 -7.85
C THR A 117 14.72 -1.55 -7.01
N PHE A 118 15.86 -1.04 -6.59
CA PHE A 118 16.87 -1.74 -5.80
C PHE A 118 17.23 -0.82 -4.63
N VAL A 119 16.86 -1.18 -3.41
CA VAL A 119 17.06 -0.36 -2.22
C VAL A 119 17.98 -1.07 -1.25
N GLU A 120 19.13 -0.47 -0.94
CA GLU A 120 20.00 -0.94 0.13
C GLU A 120 19.41 -0.56 1.49
N ARG A 121 19.28 -1.54 2.39
CA ARG A 121 18.45 -1.40 3.60
C ARG A 121 19.02 -0.48 4.67
N LYS A 122 20.35 -0.43 4.83
CA LYS A 122 21.03 0.41 5.82
C LYS A 122 21.12 1.84 5.36
N THR A 123 21.71 2.06 4.22
CA THR A 123 22.04 3.39 3.68
C THR A 123 20.84 4.05 2.98
N ARG A 124 19.82 3.25 2.63
CA ARG A 124 18.66 3.67 1.80
C ARG A 124 19.07 4.09 0.38
N LEU A 125 20.29 3.76 -0.04
CA LEU A 125 20.72 3.95 -1.42
C LEU A 125 19.73 3.24 -2.36
N THR A 126 19.17 4.02 -3.27
CA THR A 126 18.17 3.53 -4.22
C THR A 126 18.72 3.62 -5.63
N LYS A 127 18.60 2.52 -6.37
CA LYS A 127 18.83 2.47 -7.82
C LYS A 127 17.51 2.15 -8.51
N ILE A 128 17.23 2.84 -9.61
CA ILE A 128 16.00 2.65 -10.39
C ILE A 128 16.41 2.47 -11.86
N ARG A 129 15.76 1.52 -12.55
CA ARG A 129 15.96 1.30 -13.96
C ARG A 129 14.62 1.11 -14.67
N ILE A 130 14.50 1.65 -15.86
CA ILE A 130 13.33 1.45 -16.74
C ILE A 130 13.50 0.10 -17.43
N MET A 131 12.49 -0.76 -17.31
CA MET A 131 12.40 -2.04 -18.03
C MET A 131 11.27 -1.98 -19.05
N GLN A 132 11.48 -2.57 -20.20
CA GLN A 132 10.48 -2.61 -21.29
C GLN A 132 9.32 -3.57 -20.98
N ASN A 133 9.54 -4.55 -20.10
CA ASN A 133 8.56 -5.55 -19.71
C ASN A 133 8.90 -6.14 -18.33
N ARG A 134 7.95 -6.90 -17.75
CA ARG A 134 8.07 -7.59 -16.44
C ARG A 134 8.51 -9.05 -16.56
N LYS A 135 9.34 -9.42 -17.54
CA LYS A 135 9.88 -10.79 -17.64
C LYS A 135 11.01 -10.97 -16.62
N ALA A 136 11.14 -12.19 -16.08
CA ALA A 136 12.21 -12.53 -15.15
C ALA A 136 13.61 -12.34 -15.76
N SER A 137 13.80 -12.71 -17.03
CA SER A 137 15.07 -12.47 -17.75
C SER A 137 15.44 -11.00 -17.81
N THR A 138 14.49 -10.12 -18.16
CA THR A 138 14.71 -8.66 -18.19
C THR A 138 15.03 -8.12 -16.80
N PHE A 139 14.32 -8.59 -15.75
CA PHE A 139 14.62 -8.16 -14.40
C PHE A 139 16.03 -8.59 -13.95
N ASN A 140 16.44 -9.83 -14.22
CA ASN A 140 17.77 -10.32 -13.86
C ASN A 140 18.89 -9.53 -14.55
N GLU A 141 18.74 -9.22 -15.84
CA GLU A 141 19.67 -8.38 -16.58
C GLU A 141 19.82 -7.00 -15.92
N HIS A 142 18.70 -6.35 -15.62
CA HIS A 142 18.71 -5.06 -14.94
C HIS A 142 19.27 -5.13 -13.51
N CYS A 143 19.06 -6.24 -12.79
CA CYS A 143 19.64 -6.50 -11.49
C CYS A 143 21.17 -6.57 -11.57
N ILE A 144 21.72 -7.33 -12.52
CA ILE A 144 23.16 -7.44 -12.75
C ILE A 144 23.77 -6.06 -13.06
N ILE A 145 23.16 -5.29 -13.94
CA ILE A 145 23.64 -3.94 -14.30
C ILE A 145 23.58 -2.99 -13.10
N ALA A 146 22.51 -3.04 -12.31
CA ALA A 146 22.31 -2.13 -11.18
C ALA A 146 23.24 -2.44 -10.01
N LEU A 147 23.45 -3.72 -9.71
CA LEU A 147 24.12 -4.20 -8.50
C LEU A 147 25.53 -4.71 -8.74
N GLY A 148 25.89 -5.12 -9.96
CA GLY A 148 27.19 -5.74 -10.27
C GLY A 148 28.43 -4.89 -9.92
N LYS A 149 28.27 -3.56 -9.90
CA LYS A 149 29.36 -2.63 -9.54
C LYS A 149 29.69 -2.58 -8.04
N PHE A 150 28.84 -3.12 -7.17
CA PHE A 150 29.02 -2.99 -5.71
C PHE A 150 29.99 -4.01 -5.11
N GLY A 151 30.38 -5.05 -5.85
CA GLY A 151 31.26 -6.11 -5.36
C GLY A 151 30.56 -7.05 -4.35
N ARG A 152 31.12 -8.23 -4.14
CA ARG A 152 30.52 -9.29 -3.31
C ARG A 152 30.28 -8.87 -1.85
N ASN A 153 31.15 -8.07 -1.26
CA ASN A 153 31.04 -7.65 0.14
C ASN A 153 29.82 -6.75 0.39
N ASN A 154 29.35 -6.07 -0.65
CA ASN A 154 28.18 -5.19 -0.59
C ASN A 154 26.90 -5.82 -1.17
N LEU A 155 26.92 -7.14 -1.43
CA LEU A 155 25.80 -7.94 -1.93
C LEU A 155 25.60 -9.19 -1.08
N LYS A 156 25.20 -9.00 0.18
CA LYS A 156 25.03 -10.10 1.15
C LYS A 156 23.71 -10.85 0.98
N SER A 157 22.62 -10.14 0.68
CA SER A 157 21.32 -10.75 0.42
C SER A 157 20.43 -9.88 -0.43
N LEU A 158 19.59 -10.53 -1.24
CA LEU A 158 18.54 -9.90 -2.03
C LEU A 158 17.19 -10.37 -1.48
N THR A 159 16.26 -9.45 -1.28
CA THR A 159 14.89 -9.76 -0.86
C THR A 159 13.93 -9.26 -1.90
N VAL A 160 13.09 -10.16 -2.37
CA VAL A 160 12.05 -9.90 -3.37
C VAL A 160 10.69 -10.34 -2.83
N ASP A 161 9.60 -9.85 -3.41
CA ASP A 161 8.30 -10.47 -3.23
C ASP A 161 8.21 -11.78 -4.05
N ARG A 162 7.04 -12.43 -4.02
CA ARG A 162 6.79 -13.66 -4.79
C ARG A 162 6.18 -13.38 -6.16
N GLY A 163 6.58 -12.31 -6.80
CA GLY A 163 6.18 -11.98 -8.17
C GLY A 163 6.85 -12.91 -9.19
N LYS A 164 6.16 -13.16 -10.30
CA LYS A 164 6.68 -14.00 -11.40
C LYS A 164 7.96 -13.43 -12.02
N GLU A 165 8.14 -12.13 -11.97
CA GLU A 165 9.34 -11.43 -12.42
C GLU A 165 10.61 -11.78 -11.66
N PHE A 166 10.46 -12.34 -10.47
CA PHE A 166 11.58 -12.77 -9.63
C PHE A 166 11.84 -14.28 -9.71
N ALA A 167 11.13 -15.00 -10.57
CA ALA A 167 11.25 -16.47 -10.66
C ALA A 167 12.62 -16.97 -11.20
N GLY A 168 13.44 -16.09 -11.75
CA GLY A 168 14.73 -16.44 -12.35
C GLY A 168 15.95 -16.17 -11.47
N TYR A 169 15.82 -16.13 -10.14
CA TYR A 169 16.93 -15.81 -9.24
C TYR A 169 17.80 -17.02 -8.82
N LEU A 170 17.58 -18.19 -9.40
CA LEU A 170 18.37 -19.41 -9.20
C LEU A 170 19.63 -19.39 -10.04
#